data_bff1d864ff4ca3af68a834ad83e4c90a
#
_entry.id   bff1d864ff4ca3af68a834ad83e4c90a
#
_cell.length_a   1.000
_cell.length_b   1.000
_cell.length_c   1.000
_cell.angle_alpha   90.00
_cell.angle_beta   90.00
_cell.angle_gamma   90.00
#
_symmetry.space_group_name_H-M   'P 1'
#
loop_
_entity.id
_entity.type
_entity.pdbx_description
1 polymer ?
#
loop_
_entity_poly.entity_id
_entity_poly.type
_entity_poly.pdbx_seq_one_letter_code
_entity_poly.pdbx_strand_id
1 'polypeptide(L)'
;MAIKNQRVRLVCISDTHGMHERISGKLPEGDILIHAGDLLGHGTVEELVDVNDWLAQQPHPHKIVIAGNHDAAFQTTPEDARTALTSATYLEDSGIDILGLTFWGSPWTPRFMNWYFMLQPGEEAQCWDKIPDDVDVLITHGPPKRILDEVPDPFERYRITHVGCPVLLDAITRKVQPALNVFGHIHEAYGHRQRTQTLYVNASTCTARYRPDNPPMVVDMIRTDKGWRAELAEL
;
A
#
# COMPACT_ATOMS: atom_id res chain seq x y z
N MET A 1 -2.25 24.71 20.00
CA MET A 1 -1.70 23.71 20.95
C MET A 1 -1.69 22.39 20.23
N ALA A 2 -0.53 21.77 19.99
CA ALA A 2 -0.47 20.42 19.44
C ALA A 2 -1.08 19.46 20.46
N ILE A 3 -2.05 18.64 20.02
CA ILE A 3 -2.70 17.62 20.87
C ILE A 3 -1.65 16.53 21.10
N LYS A 4 -0.97 16.57 22.26
CA LYS A 4 -0.11 15.48 22.72
C LYS A 4 -0.97 14.24 22.89
N ASN A 5 -0.48 13.08 22.37
CA ASN A 5 -1.12 11.75 22.46
C ASN A 5 -2.32 11.52 21.52
N GLN A 6 -2.47 12.24 20.42
CA GLN A 6 -3.39 11.84 19.39
C GLN A 6 -2.91 10.48 18.83
N ARG A 7 -3.83 9.51 18.75
CA ARG A 7 -3.62 8.22 18.09
C ARG A 7 -4.62 8.09 16.95
N VAL A 8 -4.14 7.64 15.81
CA VAL A 8 -4.95 7.27 14.63
C VAL A 8 -4.61 5.83 14.25
N ARG A 9 -5.62 4.98 14.21
CA ARG A 9 -5.46 3.55 13.88
C ARG A 9 -5.68 3.31 12.40
N LEU A 10 -4.67 2.72 11.75
CA LEU A 10 -4.69 2.34 10.36
C LEU A 10 -4.84 0.82 10.25
N VAL A 11 -5.76 0.37 9.40
CA VAL A 11 -5.89 -1.04 9.01
C VAL A 11 -5.36 -1.16 7.58
N CYS A 12 -4.28 -1.92 7.40
CA CYS A 12 -3.57 -2.00 6.14
C CYS A 12 -3.77 -3.38 5.51
N ILE A 13 -4.21 -3.40 4.26
CA ILE A 13 -4.34 -4.58 3.39
C ILE A 13 -3.79 -4.25 2.01
N SER A 14 -3.50 -5.27 1.23
CA SER A 14 -3.09 -5.20 -0.17
C SER A 14 -3.33 -6.54 -0.85
N ASP A 15 -3.23 -6.59 -2.19
CA ASP A 15 -3.20 -7.84 -2.96
C ASP A 15 -4.37 -8.78 -2.63
N THR A 16 -5.59 -8.24 -2.65
CA THR A 16 -6.81 -9.03 -2.43
C THR A 16 -7.26 -9.78 -3.67
N HIS A 17 -6.83 -9.36 -4.88
CA HIS A 17 -7.07 -10.03 -6.17
C HIS A 17 -8.52 -10.50 -6.36
N GLY A 18 -9.50 -9.63 -6.04
CA GLY A 18 -10.93 -9.94 -6.12
C GLY A 18 -11.43 -10.91 -5.03
N MET A 19 -10.57 -11.30 -4.08
CA MET A 19 -10.95 -12.21 -2.99
C MET A 19 -11.28 -11.49 -1.68
N HIS A 20 -11.62 -10.21 -1.75
CA HIS A 20 -11.91 -9.35 -0.60
C HIS A 20 -13.00 -9.92 0.32
N GLU A 21 -14.02 -10.61 -0.21
CA GLU A 21 -15.05 -11.28 0.60
C GLU A 21 -14.53 -12.49 1.40
N ARG A 22 -13.39 -13.06 0.96
CA ARG A 22 -12.78 -14.26 1.59
C ARG A 22 -11.76 -13.90 2.65
N ILE A 23 -11.53 -12.63 2.93
CA ILE A 23 -10.64 -12.21 4.01
C ILE A 23 -11.20 -12.76 5.31
N SER A 24 -10.44 -13.61 5.97
CA SER A 24 -10.86 -14.35 7.17
C SER A 24 -11.27 -13.39 8.28
N GLY A 25 -12.52 -13.45 8.66
CA GLY A 25 -13.09 -12.60 9.70
C GLY A 25 -13.43 -11.20 9.21
N LYS A 26 -13.88 -10.35 10.12
CA LYS A 26 -14.06 -8.93 9.87
C LYS A 26 -12.70 -8.22 9.95
N LEU A 27 -12.50 -7.21 9.11
CA LEU A 27 -11.37 -6.32 9.29
C LEU A 27 -11.39 -5.74 10.71
N PRO A 28 -10.24 -5.62 11.38
CA PRO A 28 -10.16 -4.98 12.68
C PRO A 28 -10.74 -3.56 12.67
N GLU A 29 -11.22 -3.07 13.80
CA GLU A 29 -11.65 -1.68 13.93
C GLU A 29 -10.46 -0.73 13.75
N GLY A 30 -10.72 0.41 13.09
CA GLY A 30 -9.72 1.44 12.84
C GLY A 30 -10.36 2.71 12.30
N ASP A 31 -9.57 3.78 12.32
CA ASP A 31 -9.99 5.09 11.82
C ASP A 31 -9.88 5.16 10.30
N ILE A 32 -8.89 4.48 9.72
CA ILE A 32 -8.59 4.51 8.30
C ILE A 32 -8.28 3.09 7.80
N LEU A 33 -8.95 2.67 6.73
CA LEU A 33 -8.59 1.48 5.96
C LEU A 33 -7.70 1.88 4.78
N ILE A 34 -6.56 1.23 4.63
CA ILE A 34 -5.64 1.40 3.51
C ILE A 34 -5.61 0.12 2.68
N HIS A 35 -5.81 0.25 1.36
CA HIS A 35 -5.57 -0.83 0.41
C HIS A 35 -4.44 -0.43 -0.54
N ALA A 36 -3.30 -1.11 -0.45
CA ALA A 36 -2.06 -0.75 -1.15
C ALA A 36 -1.93 -1.42 -2.55
N GLY A 37 -3.05 -1.55 -3.26
CA GLY A 37 -3.08 -2.01 -4.65
C GLY A 37 -3.38 -3.49 -4.83
N ASP A 38 -3.52 -3.90 -6.11
CA ASP A 38 -3.97 -5.23 -6.53
C ASP A 38 -5.29 -5.65 -5.88
N LEU A 39 -6.29 -4.76 -6.04
CA LEU A 39 -7.66 -5.01 -5.61
C LEU A 39 -8.33 -6.10 -6.46
N LEU A 40 -8.03 -6.07 -7.76
CA LEU A 40 -8.75 -6.80 -8.81
C LEU A 40 -8.00 -8.06 -9.23
N GLY A 41 -8.73 -9.05 -9.77
CA GLY A 41 -8.16 -10.27 -10.33
C GLY A 41 -7.80 -10.11 -11.81
N HIS A 42 -8.73 -9.58 -12.59
CA HIS A 42 -8.62 -9.39 -14.04
C HIS A 42 -8.51 -7.92 -14.45
N GLY A 43 -8.69 -7.01 -13.51
CA GLY A 43 -8.50 -5.56 -13.72
C GLY A 43 -9.68 -4.87 -14.41
N THR A 44 -10.90 -5.40 -14.32
CA THR A 44 -12.06 -4.82 -15.00
C THR A 44 -12.83 -3.82 -14.13
N VAL A 45 -13.63 -2.95 -14.76
CA VAL A 45 -14.49 -2.01 -14.04
C VAL A 45 -15.60 -2.75 -13.28
N GLU A 46 -16.09 -3.87 -13.81
CA GLU A 46 -17.11 -4.69 -13.16
C GLU A 46 -16.60 -5.27 -11.84
N GLU A 47 -15.36 -5.79 -11.80
CA GLU A 47 -14.73 -6.23 -10.56
C GLU A 47 -14.55 -5.07 -9.57
N LEU A 48 -14.27 -3.86 -10.08
CA LEU A 48 -14.12 -2.69 -9.23
C LEU A 48 -15.44 -2.26 -8.58
N VAL A 49 -16.58 -2.45 -9.25
CA VAL A 49 -17.90 -2.24 -8.64
C VAL A 49 -18.12 -3.16 -7.45
N ASP A 50 -17.78 -4.45 -7.59
CA ASP A 50 -17.89 -5.42 -6.49
C ASP A 50 -16.97 -5.04 -5.31
N VAL A 51 -15.75 -4.62 -5.59
CA VAL A 51 -14.81 -4.11 -4.56
C VAL A 51 -15.37 -2.86 -3.89
N ASN A 52 -15.94 -1.93 -4.66
CA ASN A 52 -16.55 -0.70 -4.13
C ASN A 52 -17.71 -1.00 -3.17
N ASP A 53 -18.56 -1.95 -3.52
CA ASP A 53 -19.69 -2.37 -2.69
C ASP A 53 -19.22 -3.04 -1.41
N TRP A 54 -18.17 -3.84 -1.47
CA TRP A 54 -17.51 -4.39 -0.30
C TRP A 54 -16.88 -3.31 0.58
N LEU A 55 -16.17 -2.34 -0.01
CA LEU A 55 -15.60 -1.19 0.72
C LEU A 55 -16.69 -0.36 1.40
N ALA A 56 -17.85 -0.18 0.78
CA ALA A 56 -18.99 0.53 1.38
C ALA A 56 -19.48 -0.10 2.70
N GLN A 57 -19.34 -1.42 2.83
CA GLN A 57 -19.76 -2.18 4.02
C GLN A 57 -18.70 -2.13 5.15
N GLN A 58 -17.47 -1.70 4.87
CA GLN A 58 -16.43 -1.63 5.91
C GLN A 58 -16.68 -0.44 6.87
N PRO A 59 -16.56 -0.64 8.19
CA PRO A 59 -16.94 0.36 9.19
C PRO A 59 -15.99 1.56 9.30
N HIS A 60 -14.84 1.51 8.62
CA HIS A 60 -13.80 2.55 8.71
C HIS A 60 -14.31 3.89 8.15
N PRO A 61 -14.25 5.00 8.93
CA PRO A 61 -14.70 6.32 8.49
C PRO A 61 -14.00 6.81 7.23
N HIS A 62 -12.70 6.49 7.11
CA HIS A 62 -11.88 6.84 5.94
C HIS A 62 -11.34 5.60 5.28
N LYS A 63 -11.29 5.62 3.95
CA LYS A 63 -10.72 4.53 3.16
C LYS A 63 -9.85 5.13 2.07
N ILE A 64 -8.61 4.68 1.98
CA ILE A 64 -7.63 5.10 0.98
C ILE A 64 -7.25 3.89 0.15
N VAL A 65 -7.24 4.06 -1.17
CA VAL A 65 -6.91 3.02 -2.13
C VAL A 65 -5.89 3.56 -3.13
N ILE A 66 -4.90 2.77 -3.44
CA ILE A 66 -4.09 2.93 -4.66
C ILE A 66 -4.32 1.74 -5.58
N ALA A 67 -4.00 1.87 -6.86
CA ALA A 67 -3.95 0.73 -7.78
C ALA A 67 -2.66 -0.07 -7.61
N GLY A 68 -2.65 -1.29 -8.14
CA GLY A 68 -1.48 -2.12 -8.36
C GLY A 68 -1.42 -2.63 -9.79
N ASN A 69 -0.53 -3.57 -10.06
CA ASN A 69 -0.32 -4.04 -11.43
C ASN A 69 -1.45 -4.91 -12.00
N HIS A 70 -2.35 -5.42 -11.17
CA HIS A 70 -3.57 -6.11 -11.63
C HIS A 70 -4.75 -5.17 -11.87
N ASP A 71 -4.67 -3.91 -11.48
CA ASP A 71 -5.80 -2.97 -11.49
C ASP A 71 -5.88 -2.19 -12.82
N ALA A 72 -5.95 -2.92 -13.94
CA ALA A 72 -5.91 -2.40 -15.30
C ALA A 72 -6.91 -1.26 -15.57
N ALA A 73 -8.12 -1.32 -14.99
CA ALA A 73 -9.18 -0.35 -15.20
C ALA A 73 -8.71 1.09 -14.90
N PHE A 74 -7.91 1.30 -13.87
CA PHE A 74 -7.41 2.62 -13.51
C PHE A 74 -6.47 3.24 -14.55
N GLN A 75 -5.81 2.41 -15.38
CA GLN A 75 -4.90 2.88 -16.42
C GLN A 75 -5.55 2.86 -17.82
N THR A 76 -6.45 1.92 -18.10
CA THR A 76 -7.06 1.74 -19.43
C THR A 76 -8.38 2.49 -19.60
N THR A 77 -9.16 2.62 -18.54
CA THR A 77 -10.46 3.31 -18.47
C THR A 77 -10.57 4.15 -17.19
N PRO A 78 -9.67 5.12 -16.99
CA PRO A 78 -9.51 5.81 -15.70
C PRO A 78 -10.75 6.58 -15.25
N GLU A 79 -11.55 7.13 -16.18
CA GLU A 79 -12.78 7.85 -15.86
C GLU A 79 -13.85 6.89 -15.32
N ASP A 80 -14.03 5.74 -15.97
CA ASP A 80 -15.00 4.72 -15.55
C ASP A 80 -14.57 4.13 -14.20
N ALA A 81 -13.29 3.84 -14.02
CA ALA A 81 -12.76 3.34 -12.76
C ALA A 81 -12.97 4.33 -11.59
N ARG A 82 -12.68 5.62 -11.81
CA ARG A 82 -12.93 6.66 -10.79
C ARG A 82 -14.42 6.85 -10.49
N THR A 83 -15.28 6.67 -11.47
CA THR A 83 -16.74 6.72 -11.30
C THR A 83 -17.25 5.50 -10.52
N ALA A 84 -16.69 4.33 -10.74
CA ALA A 84 -17.05 3.09 -10.05
C ALA A 84 -16.59 3.07 -8.58
N LEU A 85 -15.40 3.64 -8.27
CA LEU A 85 -14.85 3.67 -6.91
C LEU A 85 -15.29 4.93 -6.16
N THR A 86 -16.43 4.86 -5.48
CA THR A 86 -17.02 5.96 -4.71
C THR A 86 -16.89 5.82 -3.19
N SER A 87 -16.58 4.62 -2.71
CA SER A 87 -16.54 4.29 -1.28
C SER A 87 -15.16 4.46 -0.64
N ALA A 88 -14.16 4.93 -1.42
CA ALA A 88 -12.82 5.20 -0.96
C ALA A 88 -12.19 6.39 -1.71
N THR A 89 -11.19 7.01 -1.12
CA THR A 89 -10.34 7.99 -1.81
C THR A 89 -9.26 7.25 -2.59
N TYR A 90 -9.26 7.40 -3.91
CA TYR A 90 -8.22 6.86 -4.78
C TYR A 90 -7.06 7.84 -4.89
N LEU A 91 -5.85 7.35 -4.66
CA LEU A 91 -4.62 8.12 -4.83
C LEU A 91 -3.77 7.53 -5.97
N GLU A 92 -3.32 8.42 -6.86
CA GLU A 92 -2.37 8.12 -7.94
C GLU A 92 -1.43 9.30 -8.09
N ASP A 93 -0.19 9.13 -7.67
CA ASP A 93 0.81 10.20 -7.56
C ASP A 93 0.22 11.48 -6.93
N SER A 94 -0.54 11.30 -5.87
CA SER A 94 -1.29 12.36 -5.20
C SER A 94 -1.39 12.15 -3.69
N GLY A 95 -1.69 13.21 -2.96
CA GLY A 95 -1.79 13.17 -1.50
C GLY A 95 -3.14 13.64 -0.96
N ILE A 96 -3.39 13.35 0.31
CA ILE A 96 -4.54 13.79 1.07
C ILE A 96 -4.18 13.93 2.56
N ASP A 97 -4.80 14.90 3.22
CA ASP A 97 -4.68 15.08 4.67
C ASP A 97 -5.93 14.53 5.37
N ILE A 98 -5.74 13.57 6.27
CA ILE A 98 -6.82 12.97 7.07
C ILE A 98 -6.37 12.86 8.53
N LEU A 99 -7.19 13.36 9.46
CA LEU A 99 -6.95 13.29 10.92
C LEU A 99 -5.59 13.87 11.33
N GLY A 100 -5.04 14.83 10.56
CA GLY A 100 -3.76 15.48 10.82
C GLY A 100 -2.54 14.66 10.37
N LEU A 101 -2.74 13.60 9.60
CA LEU A 101 -1.72 12.83 8.88
C LEU A 101 -1.74 13.22 7.40
N THR A 102 -0.56 13.42 6.83
CA THR A 102 -0.37 13.64 5.39
C THR A 102 -0.04 12.31 4.71
N PHE A 103 -0.93 11.88 3.79
CA PHE A 103 -0.78 10.66 3.00
C PHE A 103 -0.31 10.99 1.59
N TRP A 104 0.49 10.10 1.01
CA TRP A 104 0.78 10.07 -0.42
C TRP A 104 0.62 8.65 -0.95
N GLY A 105 -0.05 8.50 -2.11
CA GLY A 105 -0.28 7.23 -2.77
C GLY A 105 0.28 7.18 -4.19
N SER A 106 0.96 6.07 -4.54
CA SER A 106 1.52 5.85 -5.87
C SER A 106 1.46 4.37 -6.26
N PRO A 107 0.86 4.02 -7.42
CA PRO A 107 0.68 2.63 -7.84
C PRO A 107 1.90 2.01 -8.51
N TRP A 108 2.89 2.81 -8.88
CA TRP A 108 3.98 2.41 -9.75
C TRP A 108 4.94 1.40 -9.12
N THR A 109 5.38 0.44 -9.95
CA THR A 109 6.42 -0.55 -9.61
C THR A 109 7.49 -0.60 -10.69
N PRO A 110 8.73 -1.03 -10.40
CA PRO A 110 9.71 -1.35 -11.43
C PRO A 110 9.15 -2.39 -12.40
N ARG A 111 9.53 -2.26 -13.69
CA ARG A 111 9.01 -3.11 -14.74
C ARG A 111 9.25 -4.59 -14.45
N PHE A 112 8.15 -5.34 -14.42
CA PHE A 112 8.12 -6.78 -14.37
C PHE A 112 7.06 -7.28 -15.37
N MET A 113 7.50 -8.01 -16.40
CA MET A 113 6.64 -8.44 -17.52
C MET A 113 5.91 -7.27 -18.22
N ASN A 114 4.67 -7.46 -18.67
CA ASN A 114 3.83 -6.47 -19.33
C ASN A 114 2.53 -6.26 -18.55
N TRP A 115 2.67 -5.96 -17.26
CA TRP A 115 1.56 -5.61 -16.38
C TRP A 115 1.29 -4.10 -16.41
N TYR A 116 0.29 -3.66 -15.65
CA TYR A 116 -0.07 -2.25 -15.53
C TYR A 116 0.78 -1.54 -14.47
N PHE A 117 0.81 -0.23 -14.48
CA PHE A 117 1.56 0.63 -13.56
C PHE A 117 3.05 0.25 -13.44
N MET A 118 3.67 -0.07 -14.59
CA MET A 118 5.07 -0.44 -14.69
C MET A 118 5.95 0.73 -15.14
N LEU A 119 6.93 1.11 -14.32
CA LEU A 119 7.97 2.06 -14.68
C LEU A 119 8.97 1.43 -15.65
N GLN A 120 9.25 2.12 -16.75
CA GLN A 120 10.35 1.72 -17.62
C GLN A 120 11.69 2.01 -16.93
N PRO A 121 12.76 1.27 -17.22
CA PRO A 121 14.07 1.57 -16.68
C PRO A 121 14.48 3.03 -16.92
N GLY A 122 14.80 3.76 -15.86
CA GLY A 122 15.17 5.19 -15.90
C GLY A 122 14.02 6.16 -15.57
N GLU A 123 12.76 5.71 -15.48
CA GLU A 123 11.63 6.55 -15.09
C GLU A 123 11.45 6.67 -13.57
N GLU A 124 12.12 5.80 -12.80
CA GLU A 124 11.91 5.67 -11.35
C GLU A 124 12.21 6.98 -10.61
N ALA A 125 13.26 7.68 -11.00
CA ALA A 125 13.63 8.94 -10.36
C ALA A 125 12.55 10.01 -10.57
N GLN A 126 12.05 10.17 -11.78
CA GLN A 126 10.99 11.13 -12.09
C GLN A 126 9.68 10.79 -11.37
N CYS A 127 9.39 9.51 -11.18
CA CYS A 127 8.21 9.07 -10.44
C CYS A 127 8.33 9.44 -8.96
N TRP A 128 9.42 9.03 -8.31
CA TRP A 128 9.58 9.21 -6.87
C TRP A 128 9.95 10.63 -6.46
N ASP A 129 10.45 11.46 -7.37
CA ASP A 129 10.69 12.89 -7.11
C ASP A 129 9.39 13.68 -6.91
N LYS A 130 8.24 13.17 -7.34
CA LYS A 130 6.93 13.79 -7.11
C LYS A 130 6.48 13.73 -5.65
N ILE A 131 7.00 12.79 -4.85
CA ILE A 131 6.60 12.63 -3.45
C ILE A 131 7.03 13.86 -2.66
N PRO A 132 6.12 14.56 -1.96
CA PRO A 132 6.46 15.67 -1.07
C PRO A 132 7.35 15.24 0.10
N ASP A 133 8.09 16.20 0.68
CA ASP A 133 9.01 15.91 1.78
C ASP A 133 8.31 15.73 3.15
N ASP A 134 7.05 16.18 3.27
CA ASP A 134 6.26 16.25 4.51
C ASP A 134 5.21 15.12 4.64
N VAL A 135 5.41 14.01 3.94
CA VAL A 135 4.51 12.85 3.99
C VAL A 135 4.74 12.05 5.27
N ASP A 136 3.67 11.84 6.05
CA ASP A 136 3.68 10.99 7.25
C ASP A 136 3.48 9.51 6.91
N VAL A 137 2.58 9.21 5.96
CA VAL A 137 2.23 7.86 5.49
C VAL A 137 2.39 7.78 3.98
N LEU A 138 3.38 7.02 3.54
CA LEU A 138 3.61 6.72 2.13
C LEU A 138 2.97 5.37 1.78
N ILE A 139 2.14 5.34 0.73
CA ILE A 139 1.50 4.14 0.21
C ILE A 139 2.05 3.90 -1.20
N THR A 140 2.74 2.78 -1.41
CA THR A 140 3.26 2.37 -2.72
C THR A 140 2.79 0.95 -3.01
N HIS A 141 2.58 0.58 -4.29
CA HIS A 141 2.21 -0.82 -4.53
C HIS A 141 3.42 -1.74 -4.32
N GLY A 142 4.57 -1.45 -4.92
CA GLY A 142 5.77 -2.25 -4.74
C GLY A 142 6.67 -1.81 -3.57
N PRO A 143 7.51 -2.72 -3.05
CA PRO A 143 8.44 -2.47 -1.95
C PRO A 143 9.66 -1.65 -2.37
N PRO A 144 10.28 -0.89 -1.44
CA PRO A 144 11.63 -0.39 -1.62
C PRO A 144 12.65 -1.54 -1.52
N LYS A 145 13.81 -1.39 -2.19
CA LYS A 145 14.86 -2.43 -2.26
C LYS A 145 15.33 -2.89 -0.89
N ARG A 146 15.44 -4.20 -0.69
CA ARG A 146 15.88 -4.87 0.55
C ARG A 146 14.99 -4.64 1.76
N ILE A 147 13.74 -4.30 1.53
CA ILE A 147 12.72 -4.13 2.56
C ILE A 147 11.51 -4.98 2.20
N LEU A 148 11.39 -6.18 2.76
CA LEU A 148 10.25 -7.08 2.53
C LEU A 148 9.98 -7.27 1.01
N ASP A 149 11.06 -7.51 0.25
CA ASP A 149 11.09 -7.63 -1.20
C ASP A 149 11.75 -8.93 -1.67
N GLU A 150 11.79 -9.90 -0.78
CA GLU A 150 12.50 -11.16 -0.96
C GLU A 150 11.60 -12.17 -1.69
N VAL A 151 12.08 -12.67 -2.83
CA VAL A 151 11.43 -13.75 -3.58
C VAL A 151 12.42 -14.92 -3.76
N PRO A 152 11.94 -16.19 -3.78
CA PRO A 152 12.76 -17.32 -4.14
C PRO A 152 13.29 -17.18 -5.57
N ASP A 153 14.57 -17.46 -5.78
CA ASP A 153 15.13 -17.48 -7.12
C ASP A 153 14.55 -18.67 -7.91
N PRO A 154 13.96 -18.45 -9.12
CA PRO A 154 13.34 -19.52 -9.88
C PRO A 154 14.34 -20.53 -10.46
N PHE A 155 15.62 -20.17 -10.54
CA PHE A 155 16.65 -20.99 -11.17
C PHE A 155 17.63 -21.63 -10.18
N GLU A 156 17.82 -20.99 -9.02
CA GLU A 156 18.76 -21.44 -8.00
C GLU A 156 18.03 -21.76 -6.67
N ARG A 157 17.89 -23.07 -6.41
CA ARG A 157 17.30 -23.55 -5.16
C ARG A 157 18.07 -22.97 -3.96
N TYR A 158 17.36 -22.40 -3.01
CA TYR A 158 17.87 -21.72 -1.81
C TYR A 158 18.46 -20.29 -2.01
N ARG A 159 18.47 -19.78 -3.22
CA ARG A 159 18.80 -18.37 -3.45
C ARG A 159 17.57 -17.49 -3.27
N ILE A 160 17.76 -16.33 -2.64
CA ILE A 160 16.77 -15.29 -2.49
C ILE A 160 17.20 -14.11 -3.35
N THR A 161 16.25 -13.57 -4.10
CA THR A 161 16.42 -12.37 -4.91
C THR A 161 15.63 -11.22 -4.31
N HIS A 162 16.23 -10.02 -4.27
CA HIS A 162 15.58 -8.79 -3.89
C HIS A 162 15.06 -8.07 -5.12
N VAL A 163 13.75 -7.83 -5.19
CA VAL A 163 13.08 -7.28 -6.39
C VAL A 163 12.55 -5.86 -6.22
N GLY A 164 12.64 -5.29 -5.03
CA GLY A 164 12.17 -3.94 -4.74
C GLY A 164 12.95 -2.83 -5.45
N CYS A 165 12.40 -1.62 -5.44
CA CYS A 165 12.91 -0.45 -6.14
C CYS A 165 14.04 0.24 -5.35
N PRO A 166 15.29 0.33 -5.89
CA PRO A 166 16.38 1.01 -5.21
C PRO A 166 16.17 2.54 -5.13
N VAL A 167 15.57 3.14 -6.16
CA VAL A 167 15.34 4.59 -6.22
C VAL A 167 14.25 4.99 -5.21
N LEU A 168 13.22 4.14 -5.03
CA LEU A 168 12.21 4.34 -3.97
C LEU A 168 12.86 4.27 -2.58
N LEU A 169 13.78 3.33 -2.35
CA LEU A 169 14.52 3.26 -1.09
C LEU A 169 15.30 4.56 -0.82
N ASP A 170 15.98 5.09 -1.84
CA ASP A 170 16.72 6.36 -1.73
C ASP A 170 15.77 7.53 -1.46
N ALA A 171 14.63 7.62 -2.15
CA ALA A 171 13.61 8.64 -1.91
C ALA A 171 13.08 8.58 -0.46
N ILE A 172 12.74 7.40 0.03
CA ILE A 172 12.25 7.21 1.41
C ILE A 172 13.32 7.58 2.43
N THR A 173 14.55 7.13 2.26
CA THR A 173 15.58 7.27 3.31
C THR A 173 16.28 8.62 3.34
N ARG A 174 16.33 9.33 2.21
CA ARG A 174 17.09 10.59 2.07
C ARG A 174 16.21 11.83 1.96
N LYS A 175 14.97 11.69 1.46
CA LYS A 175 14.08 12.81 1.17
C LYS A 175 12.86 12.78 2.10
N VAL A 176 11.97 11.82 1.91
CA VAL A 176 10.63 11.81 2.51
C VAL A 176 10.65 11.45 3.99
N GLN A 177 11.37 10.40 4.36
CA GLN A 177 11.49 9.88 5.73
C GLN A 177 10.14 9.72 6.46
N PRO A 178 9.13 9.06 5.84
CA PRO A 178 7.81 8.94 6.43
C PRO A 178 7.85 8.13 7.72
N ALA A 179 6.88 8.32 8.61
CA ALA A 179 6.72 7.46 9.79
C ALA A 179 6.30 6.03 9.39
N LEU A 180 5.50 5.90 8.31
CA LEU A 180 5.00 4.63 7.81
C LEU A 180 5.11 4.55 6.28
N ASN A 181 5.60 3.40 5.77
CA ASN A 181 5.43 3.02 4.36
C ASN A 181 4.66 1.70 4.28
N VAL A 182 3.48 1.74 3.64
CA VAL A 182 2.61 0.58 3.40
C VAL A 182 2.72 0.18 1.93
N PHE A 183 2.87 -1.10 1.67
CA PHE A 183 2.96 -1.66 0.32
C PHE A 183 2.50 -3.13 0.30
N GLY A 184 2.52 -3.75 -0.88
CA GLY A 184 2.20 -5.14 -1.13
C GLY A 184 3.07 -5.74 -2.21
N HIS A 185 2.43 -6.30 -3.27
CA HIS A 185 3.04 -6.83 -4.49
C HIS A 185 3.89 -8.10 -4.30
N ILE A 186 4.74 -8.16 -3.29
CA ILE A 186 5.60 -9.32 -3.00
C ILE A 186 4.94 -10.16 -1.92
N HIS A 187 4.11 -11.10 -2.33
CA HIS A 187 3.30 -11.94 -1.44
C HIS A 187 4.15 -12.79 -0.49
N GLU A 188 5.34 -13.21 -0.94
CA GLU A 188 6.29 -14.00 -0.17
C GLU A 188 6.84 -13.27 1.04
N ALA A 189 6.83 -11.94 1.00
CA ALA A 189 7.49 -11.10 1.99
C ALA A 189 6.49 -10.34 2.89
N TYR A 190 5.23 -10.85 3.01
CA TYR A 190 4.26 -10.32 3.96
C TYR A 190 4.88 -10.15 5.35
N GLY A 191 4.63 -9.02 5.99
CA GLY A 191 5.15 -8.72 7.32
C GLY A 191 5.51 -7.25 7.51
N HIS A 192 6.34 -6.99 8.52
CA HIS A 192 6.77 -5.64 8.83
C HIS A 192 8.25 -5.57 9.18
N ARG A 193 8.83 -4.37 9.06
CA ARG A 193 10.23 -4.10 9.43
C ARG A 193 10.39 -2.65 9.88
N GLN A 194 10.94 -2.43 11.07
CA GLN A 194 11.34 -1.10 11.53
C GLN A 194 12.75 -0.78 11.05
N ARG A 195 12.96 0.37 10.38
CA ARG A 195 14.30 0.90 10.12
C ARG A 195 14.32 2.40 10.37
N THR A 196 15.27 2.85 11.14
CA THR A 196 15.33 4.24 11.60
C THR A 196 13.97 4.71 12.14
N GLN A 197 13.38 5.73 11.57
CA GLN A 197 12.07 6.26 11.97
C GLN A 197 10.88 5.65 11.22
N THR A 198 11.13 4.97 10.08
CA THR A 198 10.07 4.42 9.23
C THR A 198 9.74 2.99 9.62
N LEU A 199 8.47 2.72 9.89
CA LEU A 199 7.89 1.39 9.91
C LEU A 199 7.49 1.02 8.48
N TYR A 200 8.00 -0.10 7.97
CA TYR A 200 7.66 -0.66 6.68
C TYR A 200 6.68 -1.82 6.87
N VAL A 201 5.61 -1.83 6.11
CA VAL A 201 4.56 -2.85 6.19
C VAL A 201 4.26 -3.38 4.78
N ASN A 202 4.58 -4.65 4.54
CA ASN A 202 4.05 -5.38 3.41
C ASN A 202 2.73 -6.01 3.85
N ALA A 203 1.63 -5.45 3.37
CA ALA A 203 0.27 -5.80 3.77
C ALA A 203 -0.42 -6.79 2.82
N SER A 204 0.34 -7.53 1.99
CA SER A 204 -0.21 -8.50 1.03
C SER A 204 -1.14 -9.51 1.72
N THR A 205 -2.43 -9.41 1.47
CA THR A 205 -3.45 -10.32 2.02
C THR A 205 -3.31 -11.72 1.43
N CYS A 206 -3.01 -11.81 0.14
CA CYS A 206 -2.74 -13.08 -0.50
C CYS A 206 -1.33 -13.57 -0.22
N THR A 207 -1.21 -14.87 0.04
CA THR A 207 0.07 -15.59 0.08
C THR A 207 0.62 -15.79 -1.34
N ALA A 208 1.87 -16.27 -1.47
CA ALA A 208 2.48 -16.68 -2.75
C ALA A 208 1.67 -17.74 -3.52
N ARG A 209 0.68 -18.37 -2.89
CA ARG A 209 -0.25 -19.32 -3.53
C ARG A 209 -1.60 -18.69 -3.85
N TYR A 210 -1.70 -17.37 -3.85
CA TYR A 210 -2.95 -16.62 -4.06
C TYR A 210 -4.08 -17.08 -3.13
N ARG A 211 -3.77 -17.28 -1.85
CA ARG A 211 -4.76 -17.56 -0.81
C ARG A 211 -4.82 -16.35 0.12
N PRO A 212 -6.00 -15.78 0.40
CA PRO A 212 -6.16 -14.60 1.24
C PRO A 212 -6.09 -14.97 2.74
N ASP A 213 -4.96 -15.58 3.13
CA ASP A 213 -4.77 -16.15 4.47
C ASP A 213 -4.01 -15.20 5.42
N ASN A 214 -3.31 -14.18 4.89
CA ASN A 214 -2.57 -13.24 5.71
C ASN A 214 -3.54 -12.25 6.38
N PRO A 215 -3.45 -12.06 7.72
CA PRO A 215 -4.32 -11.11 8.41
C PRO A 215 -3.99 -9.66 8.03
N PRO A 216 -4.94 -8.71 8.18
CA PRO A 216 -4.66 -7.30 8.06
C PRO A 216 -3.58 -6.84 9.04
N MET A 217 -2.71 -5.91 8.60
CA MET A 217 -1.74 -5.26 9.47
C MET A 217 -2.37 -4.04 10.13
N VAL A 218 -2.35 -3.98 11.45
CA VAL A 218 -2.88 -2.84 12.20
C VAL A 218 -1.75 -2.00 12.75
N VAL A 219 -1.77 -0.71 12.43
CA VAL A 219 -0.74 0.26 12.81
C VAL A 219 -1.37 1.42 13.56
N ASP A 220 -0.84 1.73 14.74
CA ASP A 220 -1.19 2.93 15.47
C ASP A 220 -0.19 4.06 15.14
N MET A 221 -0.70 5.14 14.54
CA MET A 221 0.03 6.38 14.35
C MET A 221 -0.11 7.24 15.60
N ILE A 222 1.01 7.55 16.24
CA ILE A 222 1.06 8.26 17.53
C ILE A 222 1.70 9.64 17.34
N ARG A 223 0.99 10.71 17.70
CA ARG A 223 1.52 12.07 17.63
C ARG A 223 2.49 12.32 18.77
N THR A 224 3.71 12.70 18.42
CA THR A 224 4.78 13.04 19.35
C THR A 224 5.21 14.50 19.18
N ASP A 225 6.11 15.00 20.05
CA ASP A 225 6.69 16.35 19.91
C ASP A 225 7.56 16.51 18.64
N LYS A 226 7.97 15.38 18.01
CA LYS A 226 8.83 15.34 16.82
C LYS A 226 8.08 15.00 15.52
N GLY A 227 6.75 14.90 15.56
CA GLY A 227 5.95 14.44 14.43
C GLY A 227 5.24 13.13 14.76
N TRP A 228 4.83 12.40 13.74
CA TRP A 228 4.16 11.11 13.90
C TRP A 228 5.16 9.96 14.03
N ARG A 229 4.77 8.93 14.78
CA ARG A 229 5.48 7.65 14.90
C ARG A 229 4.49 6.53 14.66
N ALA A 230 4.91 5.54 13.87
CA ALA A 230 4.12 4.34 13.60
C ALA A 230 4.57 3.19 14.51
N GLU A 231 3.61 2.45 15.06
CA GLU A 231 3.82 1.23 15.83
C GLU A 231 2.80 0.17 15.42
N LEU A 232 3.20 -1.11 15.39
CA LEU A 232 2.20 -2.17 15.25
C LEU A 232 1.29 -2.18 16.46
N ALA A 233 -0.03 -2.26 16.20
CA ALA A 233 -0.99 -2.39 17.27
C ALA A 233 -0.94 -3.83 17.85
N GLU A 234 -1.03 -3.94 19.16
CA GLU A 234 -1.36 -5.20 19.82
C GLU A 234 -2.86 -5.47 19.60
N LEU A 235 -3.21 -6.63 19.03
CA LEU A 235 -4.57 -7.08 18.75
C LEU A 235 -5.08 -8.00 19.86
#